data_681ebfb1b4ef005072260aaa1f41c46c
#
_entry.id   681ebfb1b4ef005072260aaa1f41c46c
#
_cell.length_a   1.000
_cell.length_b   1.000
_cell.length_c   1.000
_cell.angle_alpha   90.00
_cell.angle_beta   90.00
_cell.angle_gamma   90.00
#
_symmetry.space_group_name_H-M   'P 1'
#
loop_
_entity.id
_entity.type
_entity.pdbx_description
1 polymer ?
#
loop_
_entity_poly.entity_id
_entity_poly.type
_entity_poly.pdbx_seq_one_letter_code
_entity_poly.pdbx_strand_id
1 'polypeptide(L)'
;MNILLTSAGRRSYLVQYFKEALRLGGCGGLVHAANSCQCPAFACADRSVVTPIIYDQGYIPFLLEYCKREEIGMLIPLFDIDVPVLAAHREAFASAGTVVVTADPEAVGICNDKWRTHRALAEAGIRVPAAWLDGELALGAIEDGRMSWPLMVKPRWGMGSISVYQADCREEMEVFAGKCRRGIQESYLKYEAMADQERCVLFQQKIKGLEYGLDVINDLEGRYCTTIAKKKTAMRSGETDAAETVEDRELSALGERLGTLIRHRGNLDVDVLEEDGRYYVLEMNARFGGGYPFSHAAGVNRPLALVLWAMGRELPPGLLTARTGVKAQKDICMLVW
;
A
#
# COMPACT_ATOMS: atom_id res chain seq x y z
N MET A 1 -1.97 19.56 -16.58
CA MET A 1 -2.79 18.77 -15.62
C MET A 1 -2.12 18.85 -14.26
N ASN A 2 -2.80 19.41 -13.24
CA ASN A 2 -2.27 19.45 -11.88
C ASN A 2 -2.53 18.13 -11.16
N ILE A 3 -1.57 17.69 -10.33
CA ILE A 3 -1.62 16.44 -9.59
C ILE A 3 -1.57 16.74 -8.09
N LEU A 4 -2.45 16.13 -7.31
CA LEU A 4 -2.44 16.22 -5.84
C LEU A 4 -2.03 14.88 -5.24
N LEU A 5 -0.95 14.88 -4.46
CA LEU A 5 -0.52 13.75 -3.64
C LEU A 5 -1.01 13.98 -2.21
N THR A 6 -1.97 13.18 -1.72
CA THR A 6 -2.48 13.28 -0.35
C THR A 6 -1.69 12.41 0.61
N SER A 7 -1.66 12.81 1.88
CA SER A 7 -0.87 12.14 2.93
C SER A 7 0.59 11.94 2.52
N ALA A 8 1.16 12.98 1.89
CA ALA A 8 2.47 12.89 1.23
C ALA A 8 3.62 12.58 2.18
N GLY A 9 3.57 13.07 3.43
CA GLY A 9 4.49 12.72 4.50
C GLY A 9 5.97 12.84 4.11
N ARG A 10 6.71 11.75 4.23
CA ARG A 10 8.14 11.65 3.85
C ARG A 10 8.37 11.16 2.41
N ARG A 11 7.33 11.15 1.56
CA ARG A 11 7.42 10.64 0.18
C ARG A 11 7.82 11.72 -0.83
N SER A 12 8.78 12.57 -0.47
CA SER A 12 9.34 13.63 -1.34
C SER A 12 9.81 13.11 -2.70
N TYR A 13 10.32 11.88 -2.74
CA TYR A 13 10.71 11.23 -3.99
C TYR A 13 9.54 11.04 -4.98
N LEU A 14 8.33 10.76 -4.50
CA LEU A 14 7.15 10.67 -5.37
C LEU A 14 6.78 12.03 -5.95
N VAL A 15 6.87 13.10 -5.17
CA VAL A 15 6.69 14.47 -5.68
C VAL A 15 7.63 14.71 -6.85
N GLN A 16 8.92 14.39 -6.69
CA GLN A 16 9.93 14.57 -7.75
C GLN A 16 9.64 13.69 -8.97
N TYR A 17 9.25 12.42 -8.76
CA TYR A 17 8.91 11.51 -9.86
C TYR A 17 7.68 12.00 -10.65
N PHE A 18 6.67 12.56 -10.00
CA PHE A 18 5.52 13.14 -10.69
C PHE A 18 5.85 14.45 -11.41
N LYS A 19 6.72 15.30 -10.86
CA LYS A 19 7.23 16.48 -11.57
C LYS A 19 7.95 16.09 -12.85
N GLU A 20 8.83 15.09 -12.76
CA GLU A 20 9.52 14.56 -13.93
C GLU A 20 8.54 13.90 -14.91
N ALA A 21 7.53 13.19 -14.43
CA ALA A 21 6.50 12.59 -15.28
C ALA A 21 5.70 13.63 -16.05
N LEU A 22 5.31 14.74 -15.44
CA LEU A 22 4.64 15.86 -16.13
C LEU A 22 5.55 16.46 -17.23
N ARG A 23 6.84 16.64 -16.92
CA ARG A 23 7.81 17.15 -17.89
C ARG A 23 7.99 16.19 -19.07
N LEU A 24 8.21 14.90 -18.82
CA LEU A 24 8.39 13.86 -19.85
C LEU A 24 7.10 13.61 -20.65
N GLY A 25 5.94 13.71 -20.02
CA GLY A 25 4.65 13.59 -20.67
C GLY A 25 4.31 14.77 -21.58
N GLY A 26 5.12 15.84 -21.56
CA GLY A 26 4.90 17.05 -22.34
C GLY A 26 3.60 17.78 -21.97
N CYS A 27 3.13 17.60 -20.75
CA CYS A 27 1.98 18.33 -20.21
C CYS A 27 2.47 19.36 -19.18
N GLY A 28 2.02 20.60 -19.36
CA GLY A 28 2.16 21.60 -18.31
C GLY A 28 1.34 21.19 -17.08
N GLY A 29 1.76 21.63 -15.90
CA GLY A 29 1.04 21.38 -14.66
C GLY A 29 1.96 21.38 -13.45
N LEU A 30 1.35 21.37 -12.28
CA LEU A 30 2.02 21.44 -10.98
C LEU A 30 1.74 20.16 -10.17
N VAL A 31 2.72 19.79 -9.35
CA VAL A 31 2.55 18.73 -8.35
C VAL A 31 2.31 19.37 -6.99
N HIS A 32 1.12 19.15 -6.45
CA HIS A 32 0.70 19.61 -5.14
C HIS A 32 0.89 18.49 -4.12
N ALA A 33 1.32 18.85 -2.90
CA ALA A 33 1.40 17.92 -1.77
C ALA A 33 0.44 18.36 -0.66
N ALA A 34 -0.38 17.43 -0.18
CA ALA A 34 -1.29 17.64 0.93
C ALA A 34 -0.93 16.70 2.10
N ASN A 35 -1.01 17.21 3.32
CA ASN A 35 -0.78 16.45 4.55
C ASN A 35 -1.44 17.18 5.73
N SER A 36 -1.76 16.46 6.82
CA SER A 36 -2.39 17.08 8.01
C SER A 36 -1.45 17.93 8.87
N CYS A 37 -0.17 17.92 8.57
CA CYS A 37 0.84 18.78 9.20
C CYS A 37 1.98 19.04 8.20
N GLN A 38 2.85 19.97 8.55
CA GLN A 38 4.08 20.25 7.78
C GLN A 38 4.91 18.95 7.63
N CYS A 39 5.40 18.69 6.43
CA CYS A 39 6.12 17.46 6.13
C CYS A 39 7.19 17.65 5.04
N PRO A 40 8.20 16.75 4.96
CA PRO A 40 9.29 16.82 3.97
C PRO A 40 8.83 16.90 2.51
N ALA A 41 7.71 16.28 2.15
CA ALA A 41 7.20 16.34 0.77
C ALA A 41 6.85 17.78 0.34
N PHE A 42 6.50 18.66 1.27
CA PHE A 42 6.18 20.07 0.98
C PHE A 42 7.37 20.83 0.40
N ALA A 43 8.60 20.51 0.85
CA ALA A 43 9.81 21.14 0.32
C ALA A 43 10.08 20.83 -1.16
N CYS A 44 9.52 19.75 -1.69
CA CYS A 44 9.72 19.33 -3.08
C CYS A 44 8.54 19.68 -4.00
N ALA A 45 7.36 19.97 -3.42
CA ALA A 45 6.14 20.24 -4.17
C ALA A 45 6.15 21.66 -4.78
N ASP A 46 5.44 21.83 -5.90
CA ASP A 46 5.23 23.16 -6.48
C ASP A 46 4.25 23.99 -5.64
N ARG A 47 3.29 23.30 -5.00
CA ARG A 47 2.37 23.85 -4.01
C ARG A 47 2.15 22.85 -2.89
N SER A 48 1.87 23.34 -1.72
CA SER A 48 1.56 22.51 -0.55
C SER A 48 0.36 23.03 0.22
N VAL A 49 -0.37 22.14 0.88
CA VAL A 49 -1.52 22.50 1.70
C VAL A 49 -1.63 21.62 2.93
N VAL A 50 -1.89 22.23 4.08
CA VAL A 50 -2.24 21.53 5.31
C VAL A 50 -3.73 21.24 5.31
N THR A 51 -4.10 19.97 5.44
CA THR A 51 -5.49 19.51 5.45
C THR A 51 -5.99 19.27 6.87
N PRO A 52 -7.31 19.20 7.08
CA PRO A 52 -7.85 18.51 8.24
C PRO A 52 -7.31 17.08 8.33
N ILE A 53 -7.37 16.44 9.51
CA ILE A 53 -7.03 15.02 9.64
C ILE A 53 -8.03 14.16 8.86
N ILE A 54 -7.60 12.99 8.38
CA ILE A 54 -8.37 12.14 7.45
C ILE A 54 -9.78 11.79 7.98
N TYR A 55 -9.92 11.59 9.29
CA TYR A 55 -11.20 11.24 9.92
C TYR A 55 -12.07 12.45 10.33
N ASP A 56 -11.61 13.67 10.05
CA ASP A 56 -12.42 14.88 10.25
C ASP A 56 -13.51 14.98 9.19
N GLN A 57 -14.71 15.36 9.58
CA GLN A 57 -15.84 15.55 8.66
C GLN A 57 -15.57 16.62 7.58
N GLY A 58 -14.69 17.56 7.87
CA GLY A 58 -14.24 18.59 6.94
C GLY A 58 -13.22 18.13 5.91
N TYR A 59 -12.64 16.91 6.03
CA TYR A 59 -11.55 16.47 5.16
C TYR A 59 -11.95 16.38 3.69
N ILE A 60 -13.03 15.67 3.37
CA ILE A 60 -13.52 15.52 1.99
C ILE A 60 -14.03 16.84 1.41
N PRO A 61 -14.88 17.64 2.11
CA PRO A 61 -15.26 18.98 1.63
C PRO A 61 -14.06 19.88 1.33
N PHE A 62 -13.07 19.90 2.20
CA PHE A 62 -11.83 20.67 2.01
C PHE A 62 -11.08 20.24 0.73
N LEU A 63 -10.90 18.93 0.52
CA LEU A 63 -10.19 18.42 -0.66
C LEU A 63 -10.97 18.67 -1.95
N LEU A 64 -12.29 18.55 -1.95
CA LEU A 64 -13.13 18.85 -3.12
C LEU A 64 -13.01 20.32 -3.52
N GLU A 65 -13.09 21.24 -2.54
CA GLU A 65 -12.90 22.67 -2.78
C GLU A 65 -11.49 22.98 -3.30
N TYR A 66 -10.46 22.38 -2.67
CA TYR A 66 -9.08 22.54 -3.10
C TYR A 66 -8.87 22.03 -4.53
N CYS A 67 -9.35 20.84 -4.84
CA CYS A 67 -9.23 20.26 -6.19
C CYS A 67 -9.89 21.15 -7.25
N LYS A 68 -11.07 21.66 -6.96
CA LYS A 68 -11.78 22.58 -7.88
C LYS A 68 -11.02 23.90 -8.06
N ARG A 69 -10.56 24.52 -6.96
CA ARG A 69 -9.86 25.81 -6.99
C ARG A 69 -8.51 25.73 -7.72
N GLU A 70 -7.77 24.63 -7.50
CA GLU A 70 -6.42 24.43 -8.05
C GLU A 70 -6.44 23.63 -9.36
N GLU A 71 -7.63 23.36 -9.92
CA GLU A 71 -7.81 22.59 -11.17
C GLU A 71 -7.05 21.26 -11.16
N ILE A 72 -7.17 20.50 -10.05
CA ILE A 72 -6.53 19.20 -9.89
C ILE A 72 -7.19 18.18 -10.82
N GLY A 73 -6.44 17.68 -11.80
CA GLY A 73 -6.91 16.65 -12.72
C GLY A 73 -6.75 15.23 -12.16
N MET A 74 -5.76 15.01 -11.28
CA MET A 74 -5.49 13.68 -10.69
C MET A 74 -5.17 13.81 -9.21
N LEU A 75 -5.81 12.98 -8.36
CA LEU A 75 -5.54 12.84 -6.94
C LEU A 75 -5.04 11.44 -6.63
N ILE A 76 -3.91 11.33 -5.93
CA ILE A 76 -3.25 10.06 -5.62
C ILE A 76 -3.07 9.95 -4.11
N PRO A 77 -3.81 9.05 -3.43
CA PRO A 77 -3.61 8.79 -2.01
C PRO A 77 -2.34 7.98 -1.79
N LEU A 78 -1.55 8.38 -0.79
CA LEU A 78 -0.28 7.74 -0.46
C LEU A 78 -0.27 7.01 0.89
N PHE A 79 -1.38 6.98 1.60
CA PHE A 79 -1.48 6.39 2.92
C PHE A 79 -2.69 5.47 3.04
N ASP A 80 -2.52 4.32 3.67
CA ASP A 80 -3.52 3.24 3.69
C ASP A 80 -4.86 3.68 4.29
N ILE A 81 -4.84 4.59 5.27
CA ILE A 81 -6.06 5.14 5.89
C ILE A 81 -6.79 6.14 4.96
N ASP A 82 -6.05 6.85 4.14
CA ASP A 82 -6.58 7.84 3.20
C ASP A 82 -7.30 7.17 2.02
N VAL A 83 -6.78 6.02 1.60
CA VAL A 83 -7.30 5.26 0.44
C VAL A 83 -8.78 4.92 0.58
N PRO A 84 -9.29 4.30 1.67
CA PRO A 84 -10.71 3.96 1.80
C PRO A 84 -11.63 5.19 1.85
N VAL A 85 -11.18 6.26 2.51
CA VAL A 85 -11.95 7.51 2.60
C VAL A 85 -12.12 8.13 1.23
N LEU A 86 -11.04 8.22 0.44
CA LEU A 86 -11.09 8.77 -0.92
C LEU A 86 -11.79 7.84 -1.91
N ALA A 87 -11.65 6.53 -1.77
CA ALA A 87 -12.37 5.56 -2.59
C ALA A 87 -13.88 5.70 -2.44
N ALA A 88 -14.38 5.90 -1.22
CA ALA A 88 -15.82 6.09 -0.94
C ALA A 88 -16.39 7.37 -1.59
N HIS A 89 -15.56 8.37 -1.89
CA HIS A 89 -15.99 9.65 -2.44
C HIS A 89 -15.53 9.88 -3.90
N ARG A 90 -15.04 8.84 -4.56
CA ARG A 90 -14.45 8.90 -5.91
C ARG A 90 -15.37 9.56 -6.94
N GLU A 91 -16.68 9.30 -6.89
CA GLU A 91 -17.66 9.89 -7.81
C GLU A 91 -17.83 11.38 -7.61
N ALA A 92 -17.76 11.87 -6.36
CA ALA A 92 -17.83 13.29 -6.06
C ALA A 92 -16.62 14.04 -6.65
N PHE A 93 -15.41 13.47 -6.54
CA PHE A 93 -14.21 14.02 -7.18
C PHE A 93 -14.28 13.95 -8.70
N ALA A 94 -14.78 12.87 -9.28
CA ALA A 94 -14.96 12.75 -10.72
C ALA A 94 -15.92 13.81 -11.26
N SER A 95 -17.03 14.08 -10.53
CA SER A 95 -17.97 15.16 -10.87
C SER A 95 -17.36 16.56 -10.78
N ALA A 96 -16.30 16.72 -9.97
CA ALA A 96 -15.51 17.94 -9.86
C ALA A 96 -14.35 18.01 -10.88
N GLY A 97 -14.22 17.03 -11.78
CA GLY A 97 -13.16 16.96 -12.80
C GLY A 97 -11.84 16.35 -12.32
N THR A 98 -11.81 15.72 -11.14
CA THR A 98 -10.61 15.11 -10.55
C THR A 98 -10.70 13.59 -10.58
N VAL A 99 -9.74 12.90 -11.21
CA VAL A 99 -9.61 11.45 -11.17
C VAL A 99 -8.90 11.04 -9.89
N VAL A 100 -9.55 10.27 -9.02
CA VAL A 100 -8.91 9.67 -7.84
C VAL A 100 -8.32 8.31 -8.23
N VAL A 101 -7.01 8.17 -8.08
CA VAL A 101 -6.27 6.92 -8.40
C VAL A 101 -6.37 5.94 -7.24
N THR A 102 -7.48 5.25 -7.16
CA THR A 102 -7.76 4.22 -6.15
C THR A 102 -8.65 3.13 -6.75
N ALA A 103 -8.63 1.94 -6.15
CA ALA A 103 -9.56 0.86 -6.48
C ALA A 103 -11.01 1.22 -6.06
N ASP A 104 -11.94 0.36 -6.42
CA ASP A 104 -13.32 0.45 -5.93
C ASP A 104 -13.36 0.24 -4.40
N PRO A 105 -14.34 0.82 -3.68
CA PRO A 105 -14.39 0.74 -2.21
C PRO A 105 -14.36 -0.69 -1.66
N GLU A 106 -14.98 -1.65 -2.34
CA GLU A 106 -14.95 -3.06 -1.95
C GLU A 106 -13.55 -3.65 -2.05
N ALA A 107 -12.85 -3.44 -3.16
CA ALA A 107 -11.47 -3.89 -3.36
C ALA A 107 -10.49 -3.24 -2.38
N VAL A 108 -10.67 -1.94 -2.11
CA VAL A 108 -9.92 -1.23 -1.06
C VAL A 108 -10.17 -1.85 0.31
N GLY A 109 -11.43 -2.15 0.64
CA GLY A 109 -11.80 -2.80 1.89
C GLY A 109 -11.18 -4.20 2.05
N ILE A 110 -11.03 -4.96 0.97
CA ILE A 110 -10.28 -6.23 0.97
C ILE A 110 -8.80 -5.99 1.28
N CYS A 111 -8.16 -5.02 0.64
CA CYS A 111 -6.75 -4.75 0.83
C CYS A 111 -6.43 -4.19 2.23
N ASN A 112 -7.31 -3.35 2.79
CA ASN A 112 -7.06 -2.65 4.05
C ASN A 112 -7.31 -3.52 5.30
N ASP A 113 -8.08 -4.60 5.17
CA ASP A 113 -8.41 -5.54 6.25
C ASP A 113 -7.71 -6.87 6.03
N LYS A 114 -6.68 -7.17 6.83
CA LYS A 114 -5.88 -8.40 6.71
C LYS A 114 -6.70 -9.69 6.80
N TRP A 115 -7.81 -9.66 7.53
CA TRP A 115 -8.72 -10.81 7.58
C TRP A 115 -9.54 -10.96 6.29
N ARG A 116 -10.04 -9.84 5.72
CA ARG A 116 -10.72 -9.86 4.43
C ARG A 116 -9.76 -10.26 3.31
N THR A 117 -8.52 -9.75 3.34
CA THR A 117 -7.43 -10.19 2.45
C THR A 117 -7.24 -11.70 2.53
N HIS A 118 -7.05 -12.23 3.75
CA HIS A 118 -6.86 -13.67 3.98
C HIS A 118 -8.00 -14.48 3.38
N ARG A 119 -9.26 -14.11 3.66
CA ARG A 119 -10.42 -14.83 3.16
C ARG A 119 -10.55 -14.77 1.64
N ALA A 120 -10.48 -13.57 1.06
CA ALA A 120 -10.63 -13.37 -0.38
C ALA A 120 -9.56 -14.12 -1.19
N LEU A 121 -8.32 -14.12 -0.71
CA LEU A 121 -7.23 -14.82 -1.37
C LEU A 121 -7.33 -16.34 -1.21
N ALA A 122 -7.72 -16.84 -0.03
CA ALA A 122 -7.94 -18.26 0.18
C ALA A 122 -9.09 -18.79 -0.70
N GLU A 123 -10.20 -18.07 -0.81
CA GLU A 123 -11.32 -18.38 -1.70
C GLU A 123 -10.90 -18.39 -3.18
N ALA A 124 -9.96 -17.51 -3.57
CA ALA A 124 -9.37 -17.48 -4.91
C ALA A 124 -8.28 -18.55 -5.14
N GLY A 125 -8.00 -19.42 -4.16
CA GLY A 125 -6.94 -20.44 -4.24
C GLY A 125 -5.52 -19.84 -4.28
N ILE A 126 -5.33 -18.64 -3.71
CA ILE A 126 -4.02 -18.01 -3.51
C ILE A 126 -3.55 -18.34 -2.09
N ARG A 127 -2.30 -18.78 -1.94
CA ARG A 127 -1.77 -19.15 -0.63
C ARG A 127 -1.60 -17.92 0.26
N VAL A 128 -2.08 -18.04 1.48
CA VAL A 128 -1.93 -17.07 2.58
C VAL A 128 -1.50 -17.81 3.83
N PRO A 129 -0.78 -17.18 4.77
CA PRO A 129 -0.52 -17.80 6.07
C PRO A 129 -1.84 -18.08 6.78
N ALA A 130 -1.95 -19.24 7.45
CA ALA A 130 -3.12 -19.56 8.25
C ALA A 130 -3.38 -18.46 9.30
N ALA A 131 -4.63 -18.07 9.50
CA ALA A 131 -4.96 -16.95 10.39
C ALA A 131 -6.33 -17.11 11.04
N TRP A 132 -6.49 -16.51 12.24
CA TRP A 132 -7.72 -16.48 13.02
C TRP A 132 -7.89 -15.10 13.68
N LEU A 133 -9.15 -14.73 13.94
CA LEU A 133 -9.51 -13.53 14.73
C LEU A 133 -9.79 -13.86 16.19
N ASP A 134 -9.96 -15.13 16.50
CA ASP A 134 -10.23 -15.64 17.82
C ASP A 134 -9.01 -16.44 18.35
N GLY A 135 -8.57 -16.13 19.57
CA GLY A 135 -7.37 -16.75 20.17
C GLY A 135 -7.56 -18.22 20.51
N GLU A 136 -8.75 -18.63 20.99
CA GLU A 136 -9.02 -20.03 21.31
C GLU A 136 -9.11 -20.87 20.02
N LEU A 137 -9.69 -20.33 18.95
CA LEU A 137 -9.69 -20.99 17.64
C LEU A 137 -8.27 -21.12 17.07
N ALA A 138 -7.41 -20.11 17.30
CA ALA A 138 -6.00 -20.19 16.91
C ALA A 138 -5.25 -21.26 17.71
N LEU A 139 -5.49 -21.38 19.02
CA LEU A 139 -4.93 -22.45 19.86
C LEU A 139 -5.41 -23.84 19.42
N GLY A 140 -6.70 -24.02 19.18
CA GLY A 140 -7.25 -25.26 18.64
C GLY A 140 -6.63 -25.63 17.28
N ALA A 141 -6.30 -24.64 16.44
CA ALA A 141 -5.61 -24.88 15.16
C ALA A 141 -4.14 -25.35 15.36
N ILE A 142 -3.49 -24.95 16.44
CA ILE A 142 -2.15 -25.43 16.80
C ILE A 142 -2.26 -26.88 17.32
N GLU A 143 -3.21 -27.18 18.19
CA GLU A 143 -3.47 -28.53 18.71
C GLU A 143 -3.79 -29.53 17.59
N ASP A 144 -4.56 -29.09 16.59
CA ASP A 144 -4.92 -29.89 15.40
C ASP A 144 -3.81 -29.95 14.34
N GLY A 145 -2.67 -29.29 14.54
CA GLY A 145 -1.56 -29.25 13.59
C GLY A 145 -1.82 -28.41 12.32
N ARG A 146 -2.88 -27.61 12.30
CA ARG A 146 -3.19 -26.66 11.19
C ARG A 146 -2.37 -25.38 11.27
N MET A 147 -1.78 -25.07 12.41
CA MET A 147 -0.85 -23.99 12.68
C MET A 147 0.22 -24.47 13.67
N SER A 148 1.35 -23.81 13.74
CA SER A 148 2.43 -24.13 14.69
C SER A 148 3.02 -22.86 15.30
N TRP A 149 3.69 -23.03 16.46
CA TRP A 149 4.51 -21.98 17.05
C TRP A 149 5.79 -21.75 16.22
N PRO A 150 6.33 -20.55 16.18
CA PRO A 150 5.73 -19.30 16.70
C PRO A 150 4.62 -18.78 15.78
N LEU A 151 3.75 -17.95 16.36
CA LEU A 151 2.75 -17.20 15.58
C LEU A 151 2.95 -15.69 15.73
N MET A 152 2.32 -14.95 14.83
CA MET A 152 2.29 -13.48 14.84
C MET A 152 0.97 -13.00 15.43
N VAL A 153 1.05 -12.10 16.40
CA VAL A 153 -0.08 -11.37 16.99
C VAL A 153 -0.01 -9.93 16.49
N LYS A 154 -0.99 -9.48 15.73
CA LYS A 154 -0.94 -8.18 15.08
C LYS A 154 -2.32 -7.54 14.92
N PRO A 155 -2.41 -6.21 14.71
CA PRO A 155 -3.67 -5.57 14.37
C PRO A 155 -4.25 -6.14 13.05
N ARG A 156 -5.56 -6.35 13.04
CA ARG A 156 -6.30 -6.71 11.84
C ARG A 156 -6.20 -5.63 10.76
N TRP A 157 -6.35 -4.36 11.16
CA TRP A 157 -6.06 -3.20 10.32
C TRP A 157 -4.74 -2.57 10.74
N GLY A 158 -3.99 -1.97 9.82
CA GLY A 158 -2.77 -1.24 10.14
C GLY A 158 -1.59 -1.60 9.25
N MET A 159 -0.58 -0.75 9.33
CA MET A 159 0.64 -0.75 8.52
C MET A 159 1.87 -0.43 9.38
N GLY A 160 3.06 -0.53 8.78
CA GLY A 160 4.32 -0.11 9.41
C GLY A 160 4.69 -0.89 10.66
N SER A 161 4.26 -2.14 10.79
CA SER A 161 4.57 -3.05 11.92
C SER A 161 4.16 -2.52 13.29
N ILE A 162 3.17 -1.62 13.39
CA ILE A 162 2.65 -1.10 14.66
C ILE A 162 1.98 -2.24 15.41
N SER A 163 2.38 -2.44 16.67
CA SER A 163 1.80 -3.45 17.59
C SER A 163 1.82 -4.89 17.02
N VAL A 164 2.86 -5.25 16.27
CA VAL A 164 3.11 -6.60 15.76
C VAL A 164 4.06 -7.31 16.70
N TYR A 165 3.67 -8.50 17.17
CA TYR A 165 4.43 -9.31 18.13
C TYR A 165 4.55 -10.75 17.61
N GLN A 166 5.65 -11.42 17.96
CA GLN A 166 5.79 -12.85 17.82
C GLN A 166 5.51 -13.49 19.17
N ALA A 167 4.73 -14.55 19.19
CA ALA A 167 4.48 -15.38 20.37
C ALA A 167 5.00 -16.79 20.11
N ASP A 168 5.76 -17.33 21.05
CA ASP A 168 6.36 -18.66 20.97
C ASP A 168 5.57 -19.69 21.82
N CYS A 169 4.62 -19.22 22.64
CA CYS A 169 3.74 -20.05 23.48
C CYS A 169 2.40 -19.35 23.76
N ARG A 170 1.49 -20.06 24.43
CA ARG A 170 0.14 -19.58 24.79
C ARG A 170 0.19 -18.33 25.67
N GLU A 171 1.03 -18.33 26.69
CA GLU A 171 1.14 -17.24 27.66
C GLU A 171 1.59 -15.95 26.98
N GLU A 172 2.56 -16.03 26.08
CA GLU A 172 3.01 -14.89 25.28
C GLU A 172 1.91 -14.39 24.34
N MET A 173 1.18 -15.28 23.69
CA MET A 173 0.08 -14.95 22.81
C MET A 173 -0.99 -14.14 23.54
N GLU A 174 -1.39 -14.55 24.76
CA GLU A 174 -2.39 -13.86 25.58
C GLU A 174 -1.90 -12.46 25.99
N VAL A 175 -0.65 -12.36 26.47
CA VAL A 175 -0.02 -11.08 26.84
C VAL A 175 0.06 -10.14 25.63
N PHE A 176 0.52 -10.63 24.49
CA PHE A 176 0.69 -9.83 23.28
C PHE A 176 -0.65 -9.45 22.64
N ALA A 177 -1.68 -10.28 22.75
CA ALA A 177 -3.03 -9.88 22.34
C ALA A 177 -3.54 -8.68 23.15
N GLY A 178 -3.31 -8.68 24.46
CA GLY A 178 -3.63 -7.55 25.35
C GLY A 178 -2.82 -6.29 24.97
N LYS A 179 -1.51 -6.43 24.71
CA LYS A 179 -0.66 -5.31 24.27
C LYS A 179 -1.09 -4.78 22.90
N CYS A 180 -1.42 -5.66 21.97
CA CYS A 180 -1.89 -5.29 20.63
C CYS A 180 -3.18 -4.47 20.71
N ARG A 181 -4.18 -4.90 21.50
CA ARG A 181 -5.43 -4.15 21.73
C ARG A 181 -5.16 -2.75 22.30
N ARG A 182 -4.28 -2.63 23.30
CA ARG A 182 -3.90 -1.31 23.85
C ARG A 182 -3.24 -0.44 22.79
N GLY A 183 -2.26 -0.97 22.05
CA GLY A 183 -1.58 -0.22 20.98
C GLY A 183 -2.52 0.25 19.87
N ILE A 184 -3.56 -0.53 19.53
CA ILE A 184 -4.62 -0.11 18.62
C ILE A 184 -5.35 1.12 19.20
N GLN A 185 -5.79 1.07 20.47
CA GLN A 185 -6.55 2.16 21.10
C GLN A 185 -5.74 3.43 21.31
N GLU A 186 -4.43 3.31 21.53
CA GLU A 186 -3.51 4.44 21.74
C GLU A 186 -2.99 5.04 20.43
N SER A 187 -3.31 4.45 19.30
CA SER A 187 -2.87 4.89 17.97
C SER A 187 -4.05 5.33 17.08
N TYR A 188 -3.74 5.79 15.88
CA TYR A 188 -4.75 6.08 14.86
C TYR A 188 -5.50 4.83 14.37
N LEU A 189 -5.00 3.62 14.63
CA LEU A 189 -5.67 2.36 14.26
C LEU A 189 -7.02 2.17 14.96
N LYS A 190 -7.28 2.91 16.06
CA LYS A 190 -8.57 2.89 16.75
C LYS A 190 -9.75 3.24 15.82
N TYR A 191 -9.54 4.11 14.85
CA TYR A 191 -10.61 4.54 13.94
C TYR A 191 -11.06 3.40 13.01
N GLU A 192 -10.13 2.61 12.48
CA GLU A 192 -10.45 1.45 11.65
C GLU A 192 -10.99 0.28 12.48
N ALA A 193 -10.43 0.08 13.68
CA ALA A 193 -10.89 -0.95 14.62
C ALA A 193 -12.32 -0.71 15.15
N MET A 194 -12.88 0.50 15.00
CA MET A 194 -14.30 0.76 15.32
C MET A 194 -15.27 -0.11 14.50
N ALA A 195 -14.86 -0.61 13.35
CA ALA A 195 -15.66 -1.51 12.54
C ALA A 195 -15.93 -2.86 13.21
N ASP A 196 -15.01 -3.35 14.06
CA ASP A 196 -15.13 -4.61 14.80
C ASP A 196 -14.11 -4.63 15.95
N GLN A 197 -14.43 -3.96 17.06
CA GLN A 197 -13.50 -3.78 18.19
C GLN A 197 -13.15 -5.09 18.90
N GLU A 198 -14.05 -6.04 18.93
CA GLU A 198 -13.84 -7.34 19.60
C GLU A 198 -12.82 -8.18 18.81
N ARG A 199 -12.89 -8.13 17.47
CA ARG A 199 -12.04 -8.91 16.57
C ARG A 199 -10.99 -8.03 15.85
N CYS A 200 -10.38 -7.10 16.59
CA CYS A 200 -9.36 -6.18 16.04
C CYS A 200 -7.94 -6.77 16.04
N VAL A 201 -7.71 -7.93 16.63
CA VAL A 201 -6.42 -8.64 16.67
C VAL A 201 -6.48 -9.86 15.76
N LEU A 202 -5.42 -10.07 14.98
CA LEU A 202 -5.23 -11.21 14.10
C LEU A 202 -4.11 -12.09 14.67
N PHE A 203 -4.37 -13.40 14.76
CA PHE A 203 -3.40 -14.46 15.07
C PHE A 203 -3.03 -15.16 13.77
N GLN A 204 -1.77 -15.13 13.37
CA GLN A 204 -1.36 -15.61 12.06
C GLN A 204 -0.13 -16.50 12.16
N GLN A 205 -0.12 -17.59 11.39
CA GLN A 205 1.04 -18.45 11.21
C GLN A 205 2.25 -17.60 10.79
N LYS A 206 3.36 -17.77 11.51
CA LYS A 206 4.63 -17.18 11.07
C LYS A 206 5.22 -18.03 9.95
N ILE A 207 5.40 -17.41 8.79
CA ILE A 207 6.16 -17.99 7.67
C ILE A 207 7.63 -17.62 7.86
N LYS A 208 8.52 -18.60 7.75
CA LYS A 208 9.97 -18.43 7.89
C LYS A 208 10.59 -18.48 6.51
N GLY A 209 11.23 -17.40 6.08
CA GLY A 209 11.87 -17.44 4.76
C GLY A 209 12.17 -16.06 4.19
N LEU A 210 12.26 -16.01 2.87
CA LEU A 210 12.60 -14.78 2.16
C LEU A 210 11.37 -13.91 1.95
N GLU A 211 11.57 -12.60 2.05
CA GLU A 211 10.50 -11.64 1.81
C GLU A 211 10.66 -10.96 0.46
N TYR A 212 9.57 -10.91 -0.28
CA TYR A 212 9.47 -10.22 -1.57
C TYR A 212 8.42 -9.12 -1.50
N GLY A 213 8.67 -8.03 -2.22
CA GLY A 213 7.68 -7.00 -2.49
C GLY A 213 7.30 -7.02 -3.96
N LEU A 214 6.01 -6.99 -4.26
CA LEU A 214 5.53 -6.87 -5.63
C LEU A 214 4.91 -5.48 -5.83
N ASP A 215 5.30 -4.80 -6.92
CA ASP A 215 4.47 -3.74 -7.47
C ASP A 215 3.62 -4.36 -8.58
N VAL A 216 2.37 -4.62 -8.27
CA VAL A 216 1.38 -5.05 -9.27
C VAL A 216 0.76 -3.80 -9.87
N ILE A 217 0.89 -3.63 -11.17
CA ILE A 217 0.50 -2.42 -11.88
C ILE A 217 -0.68 -2.72 -12.80
N ASN A 218 -1.79 -2.03 -12.55
CA ASN A 218 -2.94 -1.96 -13.43
C ASN A 218 -3.05 -0.55 -14.03
N ASP A 219 -3.74 -0.44 -15.16
CA ASP A 219 -4.09 0.86 -15.75
C ASP A 219 -5.22 1.58 -14.97
N LEU A 220 -5.68 2.72 -15.47
CA LEU A 220 -6.75 3.50 -14.82
C LEU A 220 -8.15 2.85 -14.97
N GLU A 221 -8.31 1.87 -15.85
CA GLU A 221 -9.52 1.04 -16.01
C GLU A 221 -9.47 -0.24 -15.17
N GLY A 222 -8.36 -0.47 -14.43
CA GLY A 222 -8.17 -1.65 -13.60
C GLY A 222 -7.76 -2.90 -14.38
N ARG A 223 -7.23 -2.76 -15.58
CA ARG A 223 -6.68 -3.88 -16.37
C ARG A 223 -5.22 -4.09 -16.00
N TYR A 224 -4.86 -5.35 -15.78
CA TYR A 224 -3.49 -5.72 -15.44
C TYR A 224 -2.50 -5.36 -16.56
N CYS A 225 -1.37 -4.78 -16.18
CA CYS A 225 -0.28 -4.42 -17.08
C CYS A 225 0.98 -5.24 -16.82
N THR A 226 1.46 -5.26 -15.58
CA THR A 226 2.71 -5.96 -15.23
C THR A 226 2.87 -6.14 -13.72
N THR A 227 3.84 -6.97 -13.31
CA THR A 227 4.29 -7.15 -11.94
C THR A 227 5.79 -7.00 -11.86
N ILE A 228 6.27 -6.19 -10.93
CA ILE A 228 7.69 -6.03 -10.64
C ILE A 228 7.98 -6.70 -9.31
N ALA A 229 8.76 -7.77 -9.33
CA ALA A 229 9.16 -8.49 -8.14
C ALA A 229 10.50 -7.98 -7.61
N LYS A 230 10.59 -7.83 -6.29
CA LYS A 230 11.79 -7.38 -5.57
C LYS A 230 12.01 -8.29 -4.38
N LYS A 231 13.21 -8.87 -4.28
CA LYS A 231 13.67 -9.54 -3.06
C LYS A 231 14.08 -8.47 -2.04
N LYS A 232 13.45 -8.44 -0.88
CA LYS A 232 13.81 -7.54 0.21
C LYS A 232 15.09 -8.06 0.88
N THR A 233 16.14 -7.23 0.93
CA THR A 233 17.44 -7.61 1.50
C THR A 233 17.71 -6.93 2.84
N ALA A 234 17.04 -5.81 3.12
CA ALA A 234 17.04 -5.16 4.43
C ALA A 234 15.72 -4.43 4.69
N MET A 235 15.32 -4.41 5.96
CA MET A 235 14.14 -3.70 6.46
C MET A 235 14.56 -2.66 7.50
N ARG A 236 13.85 -1.52 7.53
CA ARG A 236 14.03 -0.47 8.54
C ARG A 236 12.65 0.04 8.98
N SER A 237 12.34 -0.14 10.26
CA SER A 237 11.07 0.34 10.85
C SER A 237 9.82 -0.08 10.07
N GLY A 238 9.76 -1.35 9.63
CA GLY A 238 8.62 -1.89 8.89
C GLY A 238 8.55 -1.50 7.41
N GLU A 239 9.58 -0.80 6.88
CA GLU A 239 9.67 -0.48 5.45
C GLU A 239 10.88 -1.16 4.81
N THR A 240 10.79 -1.47 3.52
CA THR A 240 11.92 -1.96 2.73
C THR A 240 13.02 -0.90 2.67
N ASP A 241 14.21 -1.22 3.19
CA ASP A 241 15.39 -0.35 3.20
C ASP A 241 16.35 -0.68 2.05
N ALA A 242 16.50 -1.97 1.72
CA ALA A 242 17.27 -2.41 0.56
C ALA A 242 16.55 -3.56 -0.16
N ALA A 243 16.65 -3.59 -1.47
CA ALA A 243 16.05 -4.63 -2.29
C ALA A 243 16.84 -4.84 -3.60
N GLU A 244 16.61 -6.01 -4.20
CA GLU A 244 17.09 -6.38 -5.51
C GLU A 244 15.90 -6.76 -6.40
N THR A 245 15.82 -6.21 -7.62
CA THR A 245 14.81 -6.63 -8.60
C THR A 245 15.14 -8.02 -9.12
N VAL A 246 14.13 -8.88 -9.14
CA VAL A 246 14.27 -10.28 -9.57
C VAL A 246 13.30 -10.61 -10.69
N GLU A 247 13.69 -11.55 -11.54
CA GLU A 247 12.79 -12.17 -12.51
C GLU A 247 12.33 -13.52 -11.93
N ASP A 248 11.04 -13.64 -11.69
CA ASP A 248 10.43 -14.85 -11.16
C ASP A 248 9.04 -15.04 -11.80
N ARG A 249 8.86 -16.18 -12.48
CA ARG A 249 7.63 -16.46 -13.22
C ARG A 249 6.43 -16.71 -12.29
N GLU A 250 6.65 -17.34 -11.14
CA GLU A 250 5.57 -17.62 -10.19
C GLU A 250 5.11 -16.33 -9.51
N LEU A 251 6.05 -15.45 -9.12
CA LEU A 251 5.70 -14.13 -8.58
C LEU A 251 5.01 -13.25 -9.62
N SER A 252 5.41 -13.32 -10.88
CA SER A 252 4.75 -12.60 -11.97
C SER A 252 3.31 -13.11 -12.19
N ALA A 253 3.12 -14.43 -12.23
CA ALA A 253 1.79 -15.04 -12.35
C ALA A 253 0.92 -14.78 -11.12
N LEU A 254 1.51 -14.76 -9.90
CA LEU A 254 0.81 -14.38 -8.68
C LEU A 254 0.32 -12.93 -8.77
N GLY A 255 1.18 -12.01 -9.21
CA GLY A 255 0.81 -10.61 -9.37
C GLY A 255 -0.29 -10.39 -10.40
N GLU A 256 -0.27 -11.11 -11.53
CA GLU A 256 -1.34 -11.08 -12.53
C GLU A 256 -2.68 -11.55 -11.94
N ARG A 257 -2.68 -12.65 -11.19
CA ARG A 257 -3.88 -13.13 -10.49
C ARG A 257 -4.42 -12.10 -9.50
N LEU A 258 -3.53 -11.46 -8.71
CA LEU A 258 -3.90 -10.40 -7.76
C LEU A 258 -4.44 -9.17 -8.48
N GLY A 259 -3.77 -8.71 -9.53
CA GLY A 259 -4.19 -7.56 -10.34
C GLY A 259 -5.57 -7.75 -10.97
N THR A 260 -5.84 -8.95 -11.46
CA THR A 260 -7.12 -9.34 -12.06
C THR A 260 -8.22 -9.47 -11.01
N LEU A 261 -7.91 -10.02 -9.83
CA LEU A 261 -8.86 -10.21 -8.73
C LEU A 261 -9.28 -8.87 -8.11
N ILE A 262 -8.30 -8.02 -7.80
CA ILE A 262 -8.52 -6.76 -7.08
C ILE A 262 -8.97 -5.64 -8.03
N ARG A 263 -8.55 -5.68 -9.29
CA ARG A 263 -8.86 -4.65 -10.29
C ARG A 263 -8.57 -3.23 -9.82
N HIS A 264 -7.51 -3.08 -9.02
CA HIS A 264 -7.07 -1.78 -8.53
C HIS A 264 -6.65 -0.88 -9.70
N ARG A 265 -6.63 0.42 -9.46
CA ARG A 265 -6.11 1.41 -10.40
C ARG A 265 -4.72 1.86 -9.96
N GLY A 266 -3.78 1.82 -10.89
CA GLY A 266 -2.40 2.18 -10.58
C GLY A 266 -1.67 1.05 -9.86
N ASN A 267 -1.26 1.19 -8.59
CA ASN A 267 -0.41 0.24 -7.86
C ASN A 267 -1.15 -0.56 -6.79
N LEU A 268 -0.79 -1.81 -6.74
CA LEU A 268 -1.00 -2.65 -5.57
C LEU A 268 0.40 -3.06 -5.05
N ASP A 269 0.74 -2.62 -3.86
CA ASP A 269 1.96 -3.01 -3.15
C ASP A 269 1.64 -4.28 -2.36
N VAL A 270 2.34 -5.38 -2.68
CA VAL A 270 2.05 -6.71 -2.12
C VAL A 270 3.29 -7.23 -1.42
N ASP A 271 3.13 -7.64 -0.16
CA ASP A 271 4.16 -8.36 0.58
C ASP A 271 3.93 -9.86 0.49
N VAL A 272 4.98 -10.57 0.07
CA VAL A 272 4.98 -12.02 -0.16
C VAL A 272 6.13 -12.65 0.61
N LEU A 273 5.85 -13.73 1.32
CA LEU A 273 6.85 -14.57 1.97
C LEU A 273 7.05 -15.85 1.17
N GLU A 274 8.29 -16.28 1.01
CA GLU A 274 8.64 -17.56 0.39
C GLU A 274 9.17 -18.50 1.46
N GLU A 275 8.58 -19.69 1.57
CA GLU A 275 9.00 -20.77 2.44
C GLU A 275 8.93 -22.09 1.69
N ASP A 276 10.03 -22.83 1.64
CA ASP A 276 10.15 -24.13 0.95
C ASP A 276 9.67 -24.11 -0.51
N GLY A 277 10.02 -23.05 -1.24
CA GLY A 277 9.64 -22.87 -2.65
C GLY A 277 8.15 -22.56 -2.84
N ARG A 278 7.45 -22.08 -1.82
CA ARG A 278 6.03 -21.69 -1.89
C ARG A 278 5.87 -20.24 -1.49
N TYR A 279 5.09 -19.51 -2.26
CA TYR A 279 4.79 -18.11 -2.00
C TYR A 279 3.47 -17.95 -1.23
N TYR A 280 3.50 -17.11 -0.19
CA TYR A 280 2.37 -16.76 0.66
C TYR A 280 2.17 -15.24 0.64
N VAL A 281 1.00 -14.77 0.25
CA VAL A 281 0.66 -13.34 0.31
C VAL A 281 0.40 -12.96 1.76
N LEU A 282 1.15 -11.99 2.27
CA LEU A 282 1.06 -11.52 3.65
C LEU A 282 0.07 -10.36 3.79
N GLU A 283 0.18 -9.36 2.92
CA GLU A 283 -0.70 -8.20 2.86
C GLU A 283 -0.69 -7.54 1.48
N MET A 284 -1.71 -6.75 1.22
CA MET A 284 -1.86 -5.96 -0.01
C MET A 284 -2.25 -4.53 0.35
N ASN A 285 -1.63 -3.56 -0.31
CA ASN A 285 -1.91 -2.14 -0.09
C ASN A 285 -2.17 -1.46 -1.45
N ALA A 286 -3.40 -1.01 -1.69
CA ALA A 286 -3.83 -0.45 -2.98
C ALA A 286 -3.35 1.00 -3.17
N ARG A 287 -2.05 1.23 -3.05
CA ARG A 287 -1.35 2.52 -3.19
C ARG A 287 0.12 2.32 -3.55
N PHE A 288 0.86 3.40 -3.78
CA PHE A 288 2.32 3.32 -3.90
C PHE A 288 2.97 2.78 -2.61
N GLY A 289 3.71 1.68 -2.75
CA GLY A 289 4.46 1.07 -1.66
C GLY A 289 5.75 1.80 -1.31
N GLY A 290 6.27 1.52 -0.11
CA GLY A 290 7.61 1.93 0.28
C GLY A 290 8.72 1.30 -0.60
N GLY A 291 8.41 0.19 -1.27
CA GLY A 291 9.27 -0.52 -2.20
C GLY A 291 9.30 0.05 -3.64
N TYR A 292 8.39 0.97 -4.00
CA TYR A 292 8.34 1.50 -5.37
C TYR A 292 9.64 2.20 -5.84
N PRO A 293 10.40 2.93 -5.02
CA PRO A 293 11.68 3.51 -5.46
C PRO A 293 12.65 2.52 -6.08
N PHE A 294 12.65 1.26 -5.64
CA PHE A 294 13.49 0.20 -6.22
C PHE A 294 13.04 -0.17 -7.64
N SER A 295 11.74 -0.26 -7.88
CA SER A 295 11.19 -0.45 -9.22
C SER A 295 11.49 0.73 -10.14
N HIS A 296 11.40 1.96 -9.61
CA HIS A 296 11.75 3.17 -10.35
C HIS A 296 13.24 3.19 -10.74
N ALA A 297 14.13 2.87 -9.81
CA ALA A 297 15.56 2.75 -10.05
C ALA A 297 15.91 1.66 -11.09
N ALA A 298 15.08 0.61 -11.16
CA ALA A 298 15.19 -0.43 -12.18
C ALA A 298 14.64 -0.03 -13.56
N GLY A 299 14.06 1.18 -13.71
CA GLY A 299 13.59 1.72 -14.98
C GLY A 299 12.07 1.83 -15.13
N VAL A 300 11.29 1.36 -14.16
CA VAL A 300 9.83 1.41 -14.20
C VAL A 300 9.33 2.81 -13.88
N ASN A 301 8.82 3.53 -14.88
CA ASN A 301 8.31 4.89 -14.66
C ASN A 301 6.76 4.91 -14.63
N ARG A 302 6.21 4.44 -13.50
CA ARG A 302 4.78 4.42 -13.31
C ARG A 302 4.13 5.80 -13.13
N PRO A 303 4.75 6.81 -12.49
CA PRO A 303 4.21 8.17 -12.51
C PRO A 303 3.95 8.69 -13.92
N LEU A 304 4.88 8.44 -14.86
CA LEU A 304 4.68 8.79 -16.26
C LEU A 304 3.55 7.97 -16.91
N ALA A 305 3.44 6.69 -16.59
CA ALA A 305 2.34 5.86 -17.10
C ALA A 305 0.97 6.40 -16.66
N LEU A 306 0.81 6.78 -15.39
CA LEU A 306 -0.42 7.39 -14.87
C LEU A 306 -0.75 8.70 -15.59
N VAL A 307 0.25 9.55 -15.82
CA VAL A 307 0.09 10.82 -16.56
C VAL A 307 -0.37 10.53 -17.99
N LEU A 308 0.27 9.60 -18.69
CA LEU A 308 -0.06 9.27 -20.08
C LEU A 308 -1.45 8.64 -20.18
N TRP A 309 -1.81 7.71 -19.30
CA TRP A 309 -3.15 7.11 -19.26
C TRP A 309 -4.24 8.17 -19.01
N ALA A 310 -4.01 9.09 -18.05
CA ALA A 310 -4.96 10.17 -17.80
C ALA A 310 -5.13 11.13 -18.99
N MET A 311 -4.15 11.20 -19.88
CA MET A 311 -4.19 11.95 -21.14
C MET A 311 -4.77 11.13 -22.32
N GLY A 312 -5.19 9.88 -22.08
CA GLY A 312 -5.64 8.98 -23.15
C GLY A 312 -4.54 8.56 -24.13
N ARG A 313 -3.26 8.59 -23.70
CA ARG A 313 -2.10 8.29 -24.56
C ARG A 313 -1.57 6.89 -24.29
N GLU A 314 -1.08 6.24 -25.35
CA GLU A 314 -0.39 4.97 -25.25
C GLU A 314 0.97 5.09 -24.55
N LEU A 315 1.37 4.04 -23.86
CA LEU A 315 2.67 3.97 -23.20
C LEU A 315 3.78 3.68 -24.20
N PRO A 316 4.94 4.36 -24.08
CA PRO A 316 6.13 3.96 -24.80
C PRO A 316 6.52 2.50 -24.47
N PRO A 317 7.01 1.73 -25.42
CA PRO A 317 7.52 0.37 -25.17
C PRO A 317 8.56 0.37 -24.04
N GLY A 318 8.45 -0.59 -23.13
CA GLY A 318 9.40 -0.75 -22.01
C GLY A 318 9.21 0.19 -20.81
N LEU A 319 8.27 1.14 -20.86
CA LEU A 319 8.06 2.10 -19.75
C LEU A 319 7.79 1.44 -18.39
N LEU A 320 7.14 0.29 -18.40
CA LEU A 320 6.82 -0.50 -17.19
C LEU A 320 7.65 -1.79 -17.08
N THR A 321 8.79 -1.89 -17.78
CA THR A 321 9.69 -3.03 -17.71
C THR A 321 10.86 -2.75 -16.80
N ALA A 322 11.04 -3.57 -15.77
CA ALA A 322 12.17 -3.47 -14.85
C ALA A 322 13.40 -4.16 -15.41
N ARG A 323 14.57 -3.60 -15.20
CA ARG A 323 15.83 -4.33 -15.32
C ARG A 323 15.97 -5.28 -14.13
N THR A 324 16.31 -6.54 -14.38
CA THR A 324 16.58 -7.56 -13.36
C THR A 324 17.94 -7.36 -12.73
N GLY A 325 18.10 -7.73 -11.44
CA GLY A 325 19.37 -7.68 -10.72
C GLY A 325 19.79 -6.28 -10.28
N VAL A 326 18.91 -5.29 -10.35
CA VAL A 326 19.21 -3.94 -9.84
C VAL A 326 19.10 -3.96 -8.32
N LYS A 327 20.24 -3.74 -7.65
CA LYS A 327 20.35 -3.61 -6.19
C LYS A 327 20.36 -2.14 -5.83
N ALA A 328 19.53 -1.77 -4.86
CA ALA A 328 19.47 -0.43 -4.34
C ALA A 328 19.20 -0.43 -2.84
N GLN A 329 19.59 0.65 -2.17
CA GLN A 329 19.34 0.89 -0.76
C GLN A 329 18.91 2.34 -0.58
N LYS A 330 17.98 2.57 0.35
CA LYS A 330 17.56 3.91 0.76
C LYS A 330 18.64 4.56 1.60
N ASP A 331 18.83 5.86 1.42
CA ASP A 331 19.68 6.69 2.27
C ASP A 331 18.86 7.83 2.88
N ILE A 332 19.43 8.47 3.88
CA ILE A 332 18.83 9.62 4.57
C ILE A 332 19.40 10.88 3.95
N CYS A 333 18.53 11.76 3.48
CA CYS A 333 18.91 13.10 3.10
C CYS A 333 18.18 14.15 3.97
N MET A 334 18.84 15.26 4.24
CA MET A 334 18.21 16.42 4.90
C MET A 334 17.55 17.29 3.84
N LEU A 335 16.32 17.72 4.14
CA LEU A 335 15.59 18.74 3.40
C LEU A 335 15.50 19.99 4.29
N VAL A 336 15.82 21.14 3.69
CA VAL A 336 15.72 22.43 4.35
C VAL A 336 14.56 23.20 3.70
N TRP A 337 13.62 23.74 4.51
CA TRP A 337 12.46 24.51 4.06
C TRP A 337 12.16 25.68 4.99
#